data_6ab8b1fc441905d4306623a20c2bb495
#
_entry.id   6ab8b1fc441905d4306623a20c2bb495
#
_cell.length_a   1.000
_cell.length_b   1.000
_cell.length_c   1.000
_cell.angle_alpha   90.00
_cell.angle_beta   90.00
_cell.angle_gamma   90.00
#
_symmetry.space_group_name_H-M   'P 1'
#
loop_
_entity.id
_entity.type
_entity.pdbx_description
1 polymer ?
#
loop_
_entity_poly.entity_id
_entity_poly.type
_entity_poly.pdbx_seq_one_letter_code
_entity_poly.pdbx_strand_id
1 'polypeptide(L)'
;GVWSGTGKVNDALLAALLAEPFFSAQPPKSTGREYFNLRWLEQVAQSHALSLKPTQDVQATLAQLTATTIVESLREWGGELQTLIVCGGGRLNDDLMRRLRQASMQYANTPDIVEPSEYWGIDGDAIEAAAFAWLAHRRLERLPGNVPRVTGASSERVLGAIY
;
A
#
# COMPACT_ATOMS: atom_id res chain seq x y z
N GLY A 1 -13.77 0.87 7.41
CA GLY A 1 -12.94 1.55 8.39
C GLY A 1 -13.57 1.80 9.76
N VAL A 2 -14.88 1.46 9.93
CA VAL A 2 -15.61 1.77 11.18
C VAL A 2 -14.91 1.15 12.39
N TRP A 3 -14.55 -0.11 12.34
CA TRP A 3 -13.92 -0.80 13.45
C TRP A 3 -12.54 -0.23 13.82
N SER A 4 -11.66 -0.02 12.85
CA SER A 4 -10.35 0.62 13.09
C SER A 4 -10.49 2.06 13.60
N GLY A 5 -11.54 2.76 13.16
CA GLY A 5 -11.86 4.13 13.58
C GLY A 5 -12.27 4.23 15.06
N THR A 6 -12.72 3.14 15.70
CA THR A 6 -13.07 3.11 17.12
C THR A 6 -11.88 2.78 18.04
N GLY A 7 -10.78 2.27 17.48
CA GLY A 7 -9.58 1.91 18.23
C GLY A 7 -8.59 3.05 18.38
N LYS A 8 -7.66 2.88 19.30
CA LYS A 8 -6.51 3.76 19.50
C LYS A 8 -5.26 3.08 18.94
N VAL A 9 -4.40 3.85 18.29
CA VAL A 9 -3.10 3.34 17.86
C VAL A 9 -2.26 2.98 19.08
N ASN A 10 -1.70 1.78 19.07
CA ASN A 10 -0.71 1.36 20.06
C ASN A 10 0.68 1.65 19.48
N ASP A 11 1.31 2.70 20.01
CA ASP A 11 2.60 3.18 19.49
C ASP A 11 3.73 2.15 19.63
N ALA A 12 3.72 1.36 20.71
CA ALA A 12 4.72 0.31 20.90
C ALA A 12 4.56 -0.82 19.85
N LEU A 13 3.32 -1.22 19.58
CA LEU A 13 3.04 -2.21 18.53
C LEU A 13 3.36 -1.64 17.14
N LEU A 14 3.00 -0.40 16.87
CA LEU A 14 3.31 0.26 15.60
C LEU A 14 4.82 0.31 15.36
N ALA A 15 5.59 0.73 16.38
CA ALA A 15 7.06 0.78 16.27
C ALA A 15 7.66 -0.61 16.02
N ALA A 16 7.17 -1.64 16.71
CA ALA A 16 7.63 -3.02 16.51
C ALA A 16 7.31 -3.53 15.10
N LEU A 17 6.14 -3.22 14.56
CA LEU A 17 5.74 -3.59 13.20
C LEU A 17 6.53 -2.83 12.13
N LEU A 18 6.79 -1.53 12.33
CA LEU A 18 7.59 -0.72 11.41
C LEU A 18 9.06 -1.14 11.36
N ALA A 19 9.57 -1.83 12.37
CA ALA A 19 10.92 -2.39 12.38
C ALA A 19 11.12 -3.57 11.40
N GLU A 20 10.05 -4.04 10.75
CA GLU A 20 10.12 -5.09 9.73
C GLU A 20 11.03 -4.68 8.57
N PRO A 21 12.11 -5.42 8.26
CA PRO A 21 13.09 -5.06 7.24
C PRO A 21 12.50 -4.85 5.83
N PHE A 22 11.39 -5.49 5.52
CA PHE A 22 10.72 -5.31 4.24
C PHE A 22 10.35 -3.84 3.98
N PHE A 23 9.93 -3.08 5.00
CA PHE A 23 9.50 -1.70 4.80
C PHE A 23 10.64 -0.78 4.39
N SER A 24 11.85 -0.99 4.91
CA SER A 24 13.05 -0.22 4.56
C SER A 24 13.83 -0.78 3.37
N ALA A 25 13.45 -1.93 2.82
CA ALA A 25 14.12 -2.51 1.66
C ALA A 25 13.94 -1.64 0.42
N GLN A 26 15.00 -1.54 -0.39
CA GLN A 26 14.94 -0.81 -1.66
C GLN A 26 14.08 -1.54 -2.71
N PRO A 27 13.35 -0.80 -3.57
CA PRO A 27 12.74 -1.38 -4.76
C PRO A 27 13.81 -1.95 -5.74
N PRO A 28 13.47 -2.97 -6.54
CA PRO A 28 12.17 -3.60 -6.64
C PRO A 28 11.92 -4.59 -5.51
N LYS A 29 10.79 -4.46 -4.81
CA LYS A 29 10.38 -5.38 -3.74
C LYS A 29 8.90 -5.75 -3.91
N SER A 30 8.56 -6.97 -3.54
CA SER A 30 7.20 -7.48 -3.62
C SER A 30 6.91 -8.34 -2.40
N THR A 31 5.69 -8.33 -1.94
CA THR A 31 5.21 -9.15 -0.83
C THR A 31 3.74 -9.48 -1.03
N GLY A 32 3.22 -10.39 -0.23
CA GLY A 32 1.83 -10.80 -0.27
C GLY A 32 1.35 -11.34 1.08
N ARG A 33 0.17 -11.94 1.06
CA ARG A 33 -0.50 -12.48 2.25
C ARG A 33 0.22 -13.69 2.85
N GLU A 34 1.12 -14.32 2.12
CA GLU A 34 1.99 -15.40 2.58
C GLU A 34 3.01 -14.90 3.61
N TYR A 35 3.42 -13.63 3.53
CA TYR A 35 4.33 -12.99 4.47
C TYR A 35 3.59 -12.19 5.53
N PHE A 36 2.82 -11.16 5.14
CA PHE A 36 2.04 -10.33 6.05
C PHE A 36 0.68 -10.98 6.36
N ASN A 37 0.64 -11.76 7.43
CA ASN A 37 -0.52 -12.51 7.88
C ASN A 37 -0.66 -12.46 9.41
N LEU A 38 -1.68 -13.12 9.95
CA LEU A 38 -1.92 -13.14 11.40
C LEU A 38 -0.74 -13.73 12.17
N ARG A 39 -0.09 -14.76 11.64
CA ARG A 39 1.06 -15.40 12.28
C ARG A 39 2.24 -14.43 12.41
N TRP A 40 2.51 -13.64 11.38
CA TRP A 40 3.53 -12.58 11.44
C TRP A 40 3.22 -11.57 12.54
N LEU A 41 1.97 -11.09 12.62
CA LEU A 41 1.53 -10.16 13.66
C LEU A 41 1.71 -10.74 15.06
N GLU A 42 1.30 -12.00 15.28
CA GLU A 42 1.45 -12.70 16.55
C GLU A 42 2.93 -12.87 16.94
N GLN A 43 3.80 -13.20 16.00
CA GLN A 43 5.25 -13.33 16.21
C GLN A 43 5.88 -12.00 16.64
N VAL A 44 5.55 -10.90 15.94
CA VAL A 44 6.05 -9.57 16.31
C VAL A 44 5.55 -9.18 17.72
N ALA A 45 4.27 -9.36 18.00
CA ALA A 45 3.72 -9.05 19.31
C ALA A 45 4.39 -9.88 20.42
N GLN A 46 4.57 -11.18 20.20
CA GLN A 46 5.22 -12.09 21.16
C GLN A 46 6.68 -11.71 21.43
N SER A 47 7.46 -11.42 20.39
CA SER A 47 8.88 -11.07 20.54
C SER A 47 9.12 -9.77 21.30
N HIS A 48 8.11 -8.88 21.33
CA HIS A 48 8.15 -7.61 22.06
C HIS A 48 7.30 -7.62 23.35
N ALA A 49 6.76 -8.76 23.76
CA ALA A 49 5.86 -8.90 24.92
C ALA A 49 4.66 -7.95 24.86
N LEU A 50 4.09 -7.74 23.65
CA LEU A 50 2.96 -6.84 23.40
C LEU A 50 1.65 -7.61 23.36
N SER A 51 0.57 -6.99 23.88
CA SER A 51 -0.77 -7.54 23.81
C SER A 51 -1.46 -7.18 22.49
N LEU A 52 -2.16 -8.16 21.91
CA LEU A 52 -3.05 -7.94 20.75
C LEU A 52 -4.50 -7.66 21.20
N LYS A 53 -4.66 -7.07 22.37
CA LYS A 53 -5.97 -6.65 22.91
C LYS A 53 -5.89 -5.22 23.44
N PRO A 54 -6.96 -4.45 23.32
CA PRO A 54 -8.23 -4.80 22.64
C PRO A 54 -8.06 -4.84 21.11
N THR A 55 -8.87 -5.65 20.44
CA THR A 55 -8.72 -5.95 19.01
C THR A 55 -8.96 -4.75 18.09
N GLN A 56 -9.82 -3.79 18.51
CA GLN A 56 -10.01 -2.53 17.76
C GLN A 56 -8.73 -1.68 17.74
N ASP A 57 -7.93 -1.70 18.80
CA ASP A 57 -6.66 -0.97 18.85
C ASP A 57 -5.61 -1.61 17.94
N VAL A 58 -5.59 -2.94 17.86
CA VAL A 58 -4.77 -3.66 16.90
C VAL A 58 -5.16 -3.28 15.48
N GLN A 59 -6.46 -3.23 15.18
CA GLN A 59 -6.95 -2.85 13.86
C GLN A 59 -6.62 -1.39 13.51
N ALA A 60 -6.73 -0.48 14.48
CA ALA A 60 -6.32 0.91 14.33
C ALA A 60 -4.81 1.03 14.06
N THR A 61 -4.00 0.23 14.76
CA THR A 61 -2.54 0.19 14.60
C THR A 61 -2.14 -0.35 13.23
N LEU A 62 -2.81 -1.40 12.73
CA LEU A 62 -2.58 -1.93 11.38
C LEU A 62 -3.01 -0.95 10.28
N ALA A 63 -4.10 -0.20 10.48
CA ALA A 63 -4.49 0.85 9.56
C ALA A 63 -3.47 2.00 9.54
N GLN A 64 -2.92 2.36 10.70
CA GLN A 64 -1.84 3.34 10.80
C GLN A 64 -0.55 2.83 10.16
N LEU A 65 -0.17 1.58 10.40
CA LEU A 65 0.97 0.94 9.72
C LEU A 65 0.86 1.06 8.21
N THR A 66 -0.31 0.72 7.65
CA THR A 66 -0.57 0.82 6.22
C THR A 66 -0.38 2.25 5.70
N ALA A 67 -0.98 3.23 6.37
CA ALA A 67 -0.85 4.63 5.96
C ALA A 67 0.60 5.13 6.05
N THR A 68 1.29 4.82 7.14
CA THR A 68 2.68 5.24 7.37
C THR A 68 3.62 4.64 6.33
N THR A 69 3.56 3.32 6.09
CA THR A 69 4.44 2.65 5.14
C THR A 69 4.23 3.09 3.69
N ILE A 70 2.99 3.41 3.29
CA ILE A 70 2.69 3.99 1.98
C ILE A 70 3.36 5.36 1.87
N VAL A 71 3.13 6.26 2.81
CA VAL A 71 3.65 7.63 2.76
C VAL A 71 5.17 7.67 2.84
N GLU A 72 5.80 6.85 3.69
CA GLU A 72 7.25 6.74 3.76
C GLU A 72 7.86 6.21 2.47
N SER A 73 7.24 5.21 1.83
CA SER A 73 7.68 4.70 0.53
C SER A 73 7.57 5.77 -0.57
N LEU A 74 6.51 6.57 -0.58
CA LEU A 74 6.34 7.67 -1.53
C LEU A 74 7.39 8.76 -1.29
N ARG A 75 7.66 9.12 -0.05
CA ARG A 75 8.70 10.10 0.32
C ARG A 75 10.09 9.66 -0.13
N GLU A 76 10.40 8.38 0.06
CA GLU A 76 11.74 7.86 -0.21
C GLU A 76 11.96 7.55 -1.70
N TRP A 77 10.96 7.01 -2.38
CA TRP A 77 11.09 6.46 -3.73
C TRP A 77 10.23 7.14 -4.79
N GLY A 78 9.25 7.96 -4.39
CA GLY A 78 8.25 8.54 -5.29
C GLY A 78 8.71 9.80 -6.03
N GLY A 79 9.79 10.43 -5.60
CA GLY A 79 10.21 11.72 -6.15
C GLY A 79 9.29 12.88 -5.74
N GLU A 80 9.15 13.88 -6.60
CA GLU A 80 8.27 15.04 -6.35
C GLU A 80 6.82 14.71 -6.73
N LEU A 81 6.07 14.14 -5.79
CA LEU A 81 4.66 13.81 -5.97
C LEU A 81 3.77 14.88 -5.36
N GLN A 82 2.84 15.42 -6.13
CA GLN A 82 1.83 16.38 -5.67
C GLN A 82 0.54 15.70 -5.21
N THR A 83 0.18 14.58 -5.82
CA THR A 83 -1.10 13.91 -5.61
C THR A 83 -0.94 12.41 -5.44
N LEU A 84 -1.58 11.86 -4.41
CA LEU A 84 -1.80 10.44 -4.23
C LEU A 84 -3.25 10.10 -4.57
N ILE A 85 -3.45 9.37 -5.67
CA ILE A 85 -4.75 8.88 -6.09
C ILE A 85 -4.93 7.46 -5.54
N VAL A 86 -5.93 7.28 -4.69
CA VAL A 86 -6.21 5.98 -4.06
C VAL A 86 -7.33 5.27 -4.81
N CYS A 87 -7.08 4.06 -5.25
CA CYS A 87 -8.03 3.19 -5.95
C CYS A 87 -8.23 1.86 -5.21
N GLY A 88 -9.11 1.00 -5.73
CA GLY A 88 -9.48 -0.26 -5.10
C GLY A 88 -10.27 -0.08 -3.81
N GLY A 89 -10.56 -1.17 -3.09
CA GLY A 89 -11.41 -1.16 -1.89
C GLY A 89 -10.91 -0.29 -0.73
N GLY A 90 -9.60 -0.01 -0.68
CA GLY A 90 -8.99 0.84 0.36
C GLY A 90 -9.52 2.27 0.36
N ARG A 91 -9.90 2.82 -0.79
CA ARG A 91 -10.45 4.17 -0.94
C ARG A 91 -11.80 4.36 -0.23
N LEU A 92 -12.54 3.26 -0.04
CA LEU A 92 -13.83 3.24 0.67
C LEU A 92 -13.68 3.11 2.20
N ASN A 93 -12.46 3.03 2.67
CA ASN A 93 -12.15 2.97 4.09
C ASN A 93 -11.83 4.38 4.61
N ASP A 94 -12.82 5.05 5.18
CA ASP A 94 -12.69 6.43 5.67
C ASP A 94 -11.57 6.61 6.70
N ASP A 95 -11.37 5.61 7.58
CA ASP A 95 -10.29 5.67 8.57
C ASP A 95 -8.90 5.58 7.90
N LEU A 96 -8.74 4.71 6.91
CA LEU A 96 -7.51 4.62 6.14
C LEU A 96 -7.24 5.92 5.36
N MET A 97 -8.24 6.46 4.67
CA MET A 97 -8.12 7.70 3.92
C MET A 97 -7.75 8.89 4.82
N ARG A 98 -8.37 8.97 6.00
CA ARG A 98 -8.02 9.97 7.01
C ARG A 98 -6.57 9.82 7.48
N ARG A 99 -6.13 8.60 7.75
CA ARG A 99 -4.74 8.32 8.19
C ARG A 99 -3.71 8.62 7.10
N LEU A 100 -4.02 8.31 5.85
CA LEU A 100 -3.17 8.64 4.70
C LEU A 100 -2.98 10.17 4.59
N ARG A 101 -4.06 10.94 4.67
CA ARG A 101 -3.99 12.42 4.66
C ARG A 101 -3.17 12.95 5.84
N GLN A 102 -3.41 12.42 7.05
CA GLN A 102 -2.66 12.83 8.23
C GLN A 102 -1.16 12.47 8.13
N ALA A 103 -0.83 11.27 7.67
CA ALA A 103 0.56 10.86 7.50
C ALA A 103 1.25 11.71 6.42
N SER A 104 0.57 12.00 5.32
CA SER A 104 1.10 12.86 4.26
C SER A 104 1.44 14.28 4.77
N MET A 105 0.62 14.84 5.64
CA MET A 105 0.88 16.17 6.23
C MET A 105 2.05 16.22 7.22
N GLN A 106 2.51 15.07 7.72
CA GLN A 106 3.56 15.01 8.75
C GLN A 106 4.98 15.06 8.16
N TYR A 107 5.14 14.79 6.88
CA TYR A 107 6.45 14.69 6.23
C TYR A 107 6.59 15.71 5.10
N ALA A 108 7.77 16.27 4.96
CA ALA A 108 8.12 17.03 3.77
C ALA A 108 8.31 16.09 2.56
N ASN A 109 8.07 16.59 1.36
CA ASN A 109 8.20 15.86 0.10
C ASN A 109 7.23 14.65 -0.02
N THR A 110 6.02 14.81 0.51
CA THR A 110 4.92 13.87 0.36
C THR A 110 3.77 14.55 -0.38
N PRO A 111 2.83 13.79 -0.97
CA PRO A 111 1.70 14.38 -1.68
C PRO A 111 0.86 15.31 -0.80
N ASP A 112 0.60 16.52 -1.26
CA ASP A 112 -0.30 17.47 -0.57
C ASP A 112 -1.76 17.05 -0.70
N ILE A 113 -2.08 16.33 -1.77
CA ILE A 113 -3.43 15.90 -2.13
C ILE A 113 -3.50 14.37 -2.02
N VAL A 114 -4.45 13.87 -1.21
CA VAL A 114 -4.76 12.44 -1.07
C VAL A 114 -6.24 12.24 -1.34
N GLU A 115 -6.60 11.75 -2.52
CA GLU A 115 -7.97 11.66 -3.00
C GLU A 115 -8.33 10.29 -3.55
N PRO A 116 -9.59 9.86 -3.43
CA PRO A 116 -10.08 8.68 -4.14
C PRO A 116 -10.11 8.93 -5.64
N SER A 117 -9.95 7.87 -6.42
CA SER A 117 -9.86 7.94 -7.88
C SER A 117 -11.08 8.54 -8.57
N GLU A 118 -12.25 8.48 -7.93
CA GLU A 118 -13.50 9.07 -8.43
C GLU A 118 -13.43 10.59 -8.59
N TYR A 119 -12.64 11.28 -7.76
CA TYR A 119 -12.42 12.72 -7.90
C TYR A 119 -11.75 13.09 -9.24
N TRP A 120 -11.06 12.11 -9.83
CA TRP A 120 -10.36 12.24 -11.11
C TRP A 120 -11.14 11.60 -12.27
N GLY A 121 -12.43 11.25 -12.04
CA GLY A 121 -13.26 10.61 -13.04
C GLY A 121 -12.92 9.17 -13.34
N ILE A 122 -12.15 8.51 -12.45
CA ILE A 122 -11.70 7.12 -12.61
C ILE A 122 -12.48 6.24 -11.64
N ASP A 123 -13.22 5.27 -12.16
CA ASP A 123 -13.88 4.26 -11.32
C ASP A 123 -12.83 3.38 -10.65
N GLY A 124 -12.71 3.50 -9.32
CA GLY A 124 -11.71 2.77 -8.53
C GLY A 124 -11.92 1.26 -8.50
N ASP A 125 -13.10 0.76 -8.78
CA ASP A 125 -13.38 -0.68 -8.89
C ASP A 125 -13.01 -1.23 -10.28
N ALA A 126 -12.97 -0.38 -11.30
CA ALA A 126 -12.64 -0.77 -12.68
C ALA A 126 -11.14 -0.71 -13.00
N ILE A 127 -10.30 -0.13 -12.14
CA ILE A 127 -8.86 0.09 -12.44
C ILE A 127 -8.12 -1.21 -12.73
N GLU A 128 -8.35 -2.26 -11.95
CA GLU A 128 -7.69 -3.55 -12.14
C GLU A 128 -8.12 -4.18 -13.48
N ALA A 129 -9.42 -4.15 -13.78
CA ALA A 129 -9.95 -4.62 -15.06
C ALA A 129 -9.38 -3.82 -16.25
N ALA A 130 -9.28 -2.50 -16.12
CA ALA A 130 -8.68 -1.63 -17.12
C ALA A 130 -7.18 -1.93 -17.32
N ALA A 131 -6.43 -2.21 -16.24
CA ALA A 131 -5.03 -2.61 -16.32
C ALA A 131 -4.86 -3.94 -17.09
N PHE A 132 -5.69 -4.93 -16.82
CA PHE A 132 -5.66 -6.19 -17.56
C PHE A 132 -6.10 -6.02 -19.02
N ALA A 133 -7.09 -5.19 -19.32
CA ALA A 133 -7.48 -4.86 -20.70
C ALA A 133 -6.32 -4.17 -21.45
N TRP A 134 -5.61 -3.24 -20.80
CA TRP A 134 -4.42 -2.61 -21.35
C TRP A 134 -3.31 -3.64 -21.60
N LEU A 135 -3.04 -4.56 -20.69
CA LEU A 135 -2.05 -5.62 -20.89
C LEU A 135 -2.42 -6.55 -22.05
N ALA A 136 -3.70 -6.88 -22.21
CA ALA A 136 -4.19 -7.65 -23.35
C ALA A 136 -3.98 -6.90 -24.67
N HIS A 137 -4.30 -5.62 -24.72
CA HIS A 137 -4.02 -4.77 -25.89
C HIS A 137 -2.52 -4.74 -26.18
N ARG A 138 -1.65 -4.51 -25.20
CA ARG A 138 -0.18 -4.57 -25.37
C ARG A 138 0.28 -5.88 -25.96
N ARG A 139 -0.32 -7.00 -25.50
CA ARG A 139 -0.03 -8.33 -26.04
C ARG A 139 -0.40 -8.48 -27.50
N LEU A 140 -1.58 -8.02 -27.90
CA LEU A 140 -2.05 -8.07 -29.28
C LEU A 140 -1.16 -7.25 -30.23
N GLU A 141 -0.75 -6.06 -29.80
CA GLU A 141 0.14 -5.16 -30.54
C GLU A 141 1.63 -5.57 -30.45
N ARG A 142 1.95 -6.68 -29.76
CA ARG A 142 3.32 -7.15 -29.54
C ARG A 142 4.23 -6.11 -28.87
N LEU A 143 3.65 -5.30 -27.98
CA LEU A 143 4.33 -4.29 -27.21
C LEU A 143 4.67 -4.81 -25.80
N PRO A 144 5.76 -4.35 -25.17
CA PRO A 144 6.09 -4.73 -23.81
C PRO A 144 4.97 -4.38 -22.80
N GLY A 145 4.69 -5.30 -21.86
CA GLY A 145 3.72 -5.10 -20.79
C GLY A 145 4.36 -4.87 -19.40
N ASN A 146 5.69 -4.90 -19.31
CA ASN A 146 6.42 -4.67 -18.08
C ASN A 146 7.30 -3.44 -18.14
N VAL A 147 7.65 -2.93 -16.96
CA VAL A 147 8.63 -1.85 -16.76
C VAL A 147 9.80 -2.44 -15.96
N PRO A 148 10.96 -2.75 -16.58
CA PRO A 148 12.08 -3.42 -15.92
C PRO A 148 12.55 -2.72 -14.65
N ARG A 149 12.58 -1.40 -14.64
CA ARG A 149 12.95 -0.59 -13.48
C ARG A 149 12.07 -0.84 -12.25
N VAL A 150 10.81 -1.22 -12.45
CA VAL A 150 9.83 -1.47 -11.38
C VAL A 150 9.81 -2.95 -10.99
N THR A 151 9.92 -3.84 -11.97
CA THR A 151 9.77 -5.28 -11.77
C THR A 151 11.08 -6.00 -11.45
N GLY A 152 12.24 -5.35 -11.68
CA GLY A 152 13.54 -6.00 -11.60
C GLY A 152 13.85 -6.94 -12.77
N ALA A 153 13.01 -6.96 -13.81
CA ALA A 153 13.25 -7.77 -15.00
C ALA A 153 14.48 -7.27 -15.77
N SER A 154 15.21 -8.18 -16.40
CA SER A 154 16.43 -7.85 -17.17
C SER A 154 16.15 -7.04 -18.46
N SER A 155 14.92 -7.06 -18.97
CA SER A 155 14.51 -6.31 -20.16
C SER A 155 13.00 -6.20 -20.26
N GLU A 156 12.54 -5.34 -21.17
CA GLU A 156 11.15 -5.27 -21.58
C GLU A 156 10.70 -6.58 -22.24
N ARG A 157 9.47 -7.01 -21.97
CA ARG A 157 8.89 -8.25 -22.47
C ARG A 157 7.43 -8.08 -22.85
N VAL A 158 7.05 -8.72 -23.96
CA VAL A 158 5.65 -8.93 -24.30
C VAL A 158 5.10 -10.00 -23.36
N LEU A 159 4.14 -9.63 -22.52
CA LEU A 159 3.55 -10.51 -21.51
C LEU A 159 2.30 -11.23 -22.04
N GLY A 160 1.96 -12.36 -21.38
CA GLY A 160 0.77 -13.15 -21.68
C GLY A 160 0.97 -14.15 -22.81
N ALA A 161 -0.03 -15.01 -23.00
CA ALA A 161 -0.10 -16.00 -24.08
C ALA A 161 -1.44 -15.87 -24.83
N ILE A 162 -1.45 -16.27 -26.09
CA ILE A 162 -2.64 -16.40 -26.92
C ILE A 162 -2.71 -17.88 -27.31
N TYR A 163 -3.81 -18.52 -26.95
CA TYR A 163 -4.09 -19.93 -27.25
C TYR A 163 -5.10 -20.05 -28.36
#